data_ebcd0ff5d136ad486c70cd595892aecc
#
_entry.id   ebcd0ff5d136ad486c70cd595892aecc
#
_cell.length_a   1.000
_cell.length_b   1.000
_cell.length_c   1.000
_cell.angle_alpha   90.00
_cell.angle_beta   90.00
_cell.angle_gamma   90.00
#
_symmetry.space_group_name_H-M   'P 1'
#
loop_
_entity.id
_entity.type
_entity.pdbx_description
1 polymer ?
#
loop_
_entity_poly.entity_id
_entity_poly.type
_entity_poly.pdbx_seq_one_letter_code
_entity_poly.pdbx_strand_id
1 'polypeptide(L)'
;MKHLLIILISILLLSSPVIGDNHKGETLYLWKTSSGVQWKGFGEKQTNPIYKGQVENGEPNGQGTLNLHNGEKYVGEWKNGRPHGQGTGTLPDGRKYVGEYKDGKRNGQGTLTFPDRSTFSDGRKYEGEWKDGKPWNGILSDKKGNILYKIVNGI
;
A
#
# COMPACT_ATOMS: atom_id res chain seq x y z
N MET A 1 -27.31 53.75 -34.48
CA MET A 1 -27.81 52.57 -33.75
C MET A 1 -26.74 51.50 -33.86
N LYS A 2 -26.01 51.27 -32.73
CA LYS A 2 -24.90 50.29 -32.68
C LYS A 2 -25.48 49.04 -32.04
N HIS A 3 -25.54 47.97 -32.80
CA HIS A 3 -25.97 46.67 -32.29
C HIS A 3 -24.83 46.04 -31.51
N LEU A 4 -24.99 45.93 -30.18
CA LEU A 4 -24.09 45.22 -29.28
C LEU A 4 -24.37 43.73 -29.41
N LEU A 5 -23.50 43.00 -30.07
CA LEU A 5 -23.59 41.55 -30.19
C LEU A 5 -23.07 40.92 -28.90
N ILE A 6 -23.94 40.50 -28.03
CA ILE A 6 -23.61 39.71 -26.83
C ILE A 6 -23.32 38.28 -27.28
N ILE A 7 -22.07 37.88 -27.33
CA ILE A 7 -21.67 36.50 -27.52
C ILE A 7 -21.84 35.79 -26.16
N LEU A 8 -22.90 35.05 -25.98
CA LEU A 8 -23.06 34.07 -24.89
C LEU A 8 -22.10 32.89 -25.15
N ILE A 9 -20.96 32.92 -24.51
CA ILE A 9 -20.11 31.73 -24.43
C ILE A 9 -20.77 30.79 -23.41
N SER A 10 -21.60 29.87 -23.90
CA SER A 10 -22.03 28.72 -23.13
C SER A 10 -20.83 27.83 -22.87
N ILE A 11 -20.26 27.93 -21.66
CA ILE A 11 -19.32 26.96 -21.16
C ILE A 11 -20.11 25.66 -20.97
N LEU A 12 -20.08 24.83 -21.99
CA LEU A 12 -20.52 23.46 -21.91
C LEU A 12 -19.51 22.73 -21.02
N LEU A 13 -19.81 22.62 -19.73
CA LEU A 13 -19.15 21.67 -18.86
C LEU A 13 -19.52 20.28 -19.36
N LEU A 14 -18.74 19.80 -20.33
CA LEU A 14 -18.67 18.40 -20.66
C LEU A 14 -18.14 17.70 -19.41
N SER A 15 -19.04 17.24 -18.56
CA SER A 15 -18.74 16.17 -17.63
C SER A 15 -18.45 14.92 -18.48
N SER A 16 -17.21 14.80 -18.95
CA SER A 16 -16.74 13.55 -19.49
C SER A 16 -16.99 12.48 -18.43
N PRO A 17 -17.63 11.35 -18.77
CA PRO A 17 -17.63 10.22 -17.86
C PRO A 17 -16.18 9.92 -17.58
N VAL A 18 -15.78 9.91 -16.30
CA VAL A 18 -14.48 9.43 -15.87
C VAL A 18 -14.45 7.95 -16.22
N ILE A 19 -14.06 7.64 -17.44
CA ILE A 19 -13.63 6.30 -17.80
C ILE A 19 -12.41 6.08 -16.94
N GLY A 20 -12.46 5.10 -16.03
CA GLY A 20 -11.38 4.76 -15.14
C GLY A 20 -10.10 4.52 -15.93
N ASP A 21 -9.28 5.55 -16.02
CA ASP A 21 -8.01 5.50 -16.73
C ASP A 21 -7.03 4.76 -15.82
N ASN A 22 -6.73 3.51 -16.17
CA ASN A 22 -5.68 2.72 -15.54
C ASN A 22 -4.31 3.26 -15.98
N HIS A 23 -3.92 4.42 -15.47
CA HIS A 23 -2.63 5.02 -15.76
C HIS A 23 -1.50 4.26 -15.05
N LYS A 24 -0.64 3.59 -15.84
CA LYS A 24 0.60 2.98 -15.35
C LYS A 24 1.62 4.08 -15.05
N GLY A 25 2.14 4.10 -13.83
CA GLY A 25 3.28 4.96 -13.48
C GLY A 25 2.92 6.33 -12.92
N GLU A 26 1.68 6.57 -12.52
CA GLU A 26 1.34 7.80 -11.81
C GLU A 26 2.04 7.90 -10.45
N THR A 27 2.32 9.15 -10.05
CA THR A 27 2.86 9.46 -8.73
C THR A 27 1.80 10.16 -7.92
N LEU A 28 1.45 9.57 -6.77
CA LEU A 28 0.57 10.17 -5.78
C LEU A 28 1.30 10.37 -4.46
N TYR A 29 0.83 11.34 -3.70
CA TYR A 29 1.32 11.69 -2.38
C TYR A 29 0.22 11.44 -1.35
N LEU A 30 0.58 10.75 -0.25
CA LEU A 30 -0.36 10.48 0.84
C LEU A 30 -0.39 11.67 1.80
N TRP A 31 -1.57 12.23 1.99
CA TRP A 31 -1.83 13.32 2.93
C TRP A 31 -2.62 12.82 4.13
N LYS A 32 -2.16 13.17 5.33
CA LYS A 32 -2.94 12.98 6.55
C LYS A 32 -3.83 14.20 6.77
N THR A 33 -5.11 13.99 6.99
CA THR A 33 -6.11 15.03 7.26
C THR A 33 -6.86 14.71 8.54
N SER A 34 -7.63 15.65 9.06
CA SER A 34 -8.49 15.43 10.22
C SER A 34 -9.57 14.36 10.00
N SER A 35 -9.98 14.14 8.73
CA SER A 35 -10.97 13.12 8.33
C SER A 35 -10.34 11.79 7.88
N GLY A 36 -9.01 11.64 7.96
CA GLY A 36 -8.30 10.43 7.54
C GLY A 36 -7.15 10.71 6.59
N VAL A 37 -6.95 9.82 5.61
CA VAL A 37 -5.90 9.95 4.60
C VAL A 37 -6.49 10.27 3.24
N GLN A 38 -5.75 11.03 2.43
CA GLN A 38 -6.13 11.40 1.05
C GLN A 38 -4.94 11.21 0.12
N TRP A 39 -5.20 10.79 -1.10
CA TRP A 39 -4.22 10.72 -2.18
C TRP A 39 -4.31 11.98 -3.05
N LYS A 40 -3.16 12.58 -3.41
CA LYS A 40 -3.10 13.75 -4.26
C LYS A 40 -1.96 13.63 -5.27
N GLY A 41 -2.15 14.17 -6.47
CA GLY A 41 -1.11 14.23 -7.51
C GLY A 41 0.04 15.19 -7.20
N PHE A 42 0.02 15.88 -6.07
CA PHE A 42 1.04 16.81 -5.63
C PHE A 42 1.36 16.64 -4.14
N GLY A 43 2.59 16.95 -3.76
CA GLY A 43 3.09 16.85 -2.38
C GLY A 43 4.59 17.07 -2.34
N GLU A 44 5.14 17.11 -1.14
CA GLU A 44 6.56 17.28 -0.91
C GLU A 44 7.22 15.93 -0.61
N LYS A 45 8.31 15.63 -1.33
CA LYS A 45 9.05 14.37 -1.16
C LYS A 45 9.58 14.18 0.26
N GLN A 46 9.80 15.26 0.99
CA GLN A 46 10.34 15.26 2.34
C GLN A 46 9.29 14.99 3.41
N THR A 47 8.01 15.23 3.13
CA THR A 47 6.96 15.20 4.15
C THR A 47 5.82 14.23 3.83
N ASN A 48 5.59 13.93 2.55
CA ASN A 48 4.51 13.06 2.14
C ASN A 48 5.02 11.71 1.64
N PRO A 49 4.51 10.57 2.15
CA PRO A 49 4.77 9.27 1.55
C PRO A 49 4.41 9.26 0.06
N ILE A 50 5.23 8.57 -0.74
CA ILE A 50 5.15 8.59 -2.19
C ILE A 50 4.69 7.24 -2.72
N TYR A 51 3.58 7.24 -3.43
CA TYR A 51 3.10 6.12 -4.22
C TYR A 51 3.52 6.29 -5.69
N LYS A 52 3.87 5.18 -6.33
CA LYS A 52 4.08 5.08 -7.78
C LYS A 52 3.43 3.80 -8.28
N GLY A 53 2.51 3.90 -9.22
CA GLY A 53 1.82 2.72 -9.74
C GLY A 53 0.56 3.03 -10.53
N GLN A 54 -0.32 2.06 -10.59
CA GLN A 54 -1.60 2.18 -11.27
C GLN A 54 -2.58 2.96 -10.39
N VAL A 55 -3.34 3.85 -11.01
CA VAL A 55 -4.28 4.75 -10.35
C VAL A 55 -5.64 4.61 -11.04
N GLU A 56 -6.70 4.59 -10.25
CA GLU A 56 -8.08 4.64 -10.72
C GLU A 56 -8.87 5.58 -9.80
N ASN A 57 -9.65 6.48 -10.40
CA ASN A 57 -10.44 7.49 -9.66
C ASN A 57 -9.61 8.33 -8.66
N GLY A 58 -8.32 8.60 -8.98
CA GLY A 58 -7.42 9.39 -8.13
C GLY A 58 -6.83 8.63 -6.95
N GLU A 59 -7.03 7.32 -6.85
CA GLU A 59 -6.51 6.46 -5.78
C GLU A 59 -5.67 5.30 -6.31
N PRO A 60 -4.67 4.82 -5.55
CA PRO A 60 -3.95 3.59 -5.86
C PRO A 60 -4.90 2.42 -6.14
N ASN A 61 -4.80 1.81 -7.32
CA ASN A 61 -5.58 0.65 -7.72
C ASN A 61 -4.80 -0.17 -8.77
N GLY A 62 -4.60 -1.47 -8.53
CA GLY A 62 -3.72 -2.33 -9.33
C GLY A 62 -2.31 -2.44 -8.75
N GLN A 63 -1.27 -2.50 -9.56
CA GLN A 63 0.11 -2.68 -9.09
C GLN A 63 0.77 -1.35 -8.73
N GLY A 64 1.48 -1.32 -7.58
CA GLY A 64 2.16 -0.11 -7.16
C GLY A 64 3.15 -0.26 -6.01
N THR A 65 3.91 0.81 -5.78
CA THR A 65 4.92 0.93 -4.73
C THR A 65 4.63 2.16 -3.88
N LEU A 66 4.57 1.98 -2.56
CA LEU A 66 4.55 3.06 -1.58
C LEU A 66 5.87 3.11 -0.82
N ASN A 67 6.47 4.28 -0.73
CA ASN A 67 7.63 4.54 0.11
C ASN A 67 7.25 5.55 1.19
N LEU A 68 7.48 5.18 2.45
CA LEU A 68 7.27 6.04 3.61
C LEU A 68 8.61 6.66 4.04
N HIS A 69 8.57 7.84 4.70
CA HIS A 69 9.78 8.54 5.15
C HIS A 69 10.55 7.82 6.23
N ASN A 70 9.87 7.00 7.02
CA ASN A 70 10.52 6.18 8.04
C ASN A 70 11.29 4.98 7.47
N GLY A 71 11.36 4.84 6.12
CA GLY A 71 12.01 3.73 5.42
C GLY A 71 11.14 2.51 5.21
N GLU A 72 9.89 2.52 5.65
CA GLU A 72 8.95 1.48 5.28
C GLU A 72 8.63 1.54 3.79
N LYS A 73 8.45 0.35 3.19
CA LYS A 73 8.09 0.22 1.77
C LYS A 73 7.05 -0.87 1.59
N TYR A 74 6.09 -0.62 0.72
CA TYR A 74 5.17 -1.63 0.22
C TYR A 74 5.25 -1.72 -1.30
N VAL A 75 5.26 -2.93 -1.83
CA VAL A 75 5.20 -3.23 -3.27
C VAL A 75 4.18 -4.33 -3.47
N GLY A 76 3.18 -4.11 -4.32
CA GLY A 76 2.15 -5.12 -4.56
C GLY A 76 0.87 -4.55 -5.11
N GLU A 77 -0.19 -5.30 -4.88
CA GLU A 77 -1.53 -4.97 -5.33
C GLU A 77 -2.21 -3.94 -4.43
N TRP A 78 -2.98 -3.09 -5.05
CA TRP A 78 -3.73 -2.02 -4.41
C TRP A 78 -5.19 -2.07 -4.82
N LYS A 79 -6.07 -1.68 -3.92
CA LYS A 79 -7.50 -1.53 -4.16
C LYS A 79 -8.05 -0.39 -3.33
N ASN A 80 -8.71 0.59 -3.99
CA ASN A 80 -9.34 1.74 -3.33
C ASN A 80 -8.37 2.42 -2.34
N GLY A 81 -7.16 2.77 -2.81
CA GLY A 81 -6.15 3.48 -2.04
C GLY A 81 -5.44 2.66 -0.96
N ARG A 82 -5.66 1.33 -0.86
CA ARG A 82 -5.11 0.47 0.20
C ARG A 82 -4.39 -0.75 -0.36
N PRO A 83 -3.31 -1.21 0.31
CA PRO A 83 -2.73 -2.53 0.04
C PRO A 83 -3.78 -3.62 0.06
N HIS A 84 -3.81 -4.45 -1.00
CA HIS A 84 -4.77 -5.55 -1.17
C HIS A 84 -4.10 -6.65 -1.99
N GLY A 85 -4.63 -7.89 -1.98
CA GLY A 85 -4.06 -9.00 -2.75
C GLY A 85 -2.63 -9.34 -2.35
N GLN A 86 -1.78 -9.70 -3.30
CA GLN A 86 -0.40 -10.09 -3.05
C GLN A 86 0.52 -8.87 -2.92
N GLY A 87 1.42 -8.90 -1.93
CA GLY A 87 2.34 -7.81 -1.73
C GLY A 87 3.54 -8.13 -0.84
N THR A 88 4.51 -7.23 -0.90
CA THR A 88 5.72 -7.25 -0.08
C THR A 88 5.81 -5.96 0.74
N GLY A 89 5.81 -6.10 2.06
CA GLY A 89 6.10 -5.02 3.00
C GLY A 89 7.50 -5.16 3.57
N THR A 90 8.29 -4.09 3.56
CA THR A 90 9.63 -4.04 4.17
C THR A 90 9.64 -2.97 5.23
N LEU A 91 10.14 -3.31 6.41
CA LEU A 91 10.30 -2.40 7.55
C LEU A 91 11.74 -1.83 7.60
N PRO A 92 11.97 -0.68 8.27
CA PRO A 92 13.30 -0.07 8.37
C PRO A 92 14.34 -0.96 9.03
N ASP A 93 13.93 -1.82 9.95
CA ASP A 93 14.79 -2.78 10.63
C ASP A 93 15.15 -4.00 9.77
N GLY A 94 14.66 -4.05 8.53
CA GLY A 94 14.92 -5.11 7.55
C GLY A 94 13.94 -6.29 7.61
N ARG A 95 12.98 -6.30 8.53
CA ARG A 95 11.90 -7.30 8.48
C ARG A 95 11.13 -7.18 7.18
N LYS A 96 10.82 -8.32 6.58
CA LYS A 96 10.13 -8.39 5.30
C LYS A 96 8.94 -9.35 5.39
N TYR A 97 7.77 -8.85 5.04
CA TYR A 97 6.58 -9.67 4.85
C TYR A 97 6.32 -9.86 3.36
N VAL A 98 6.01 -11.08 2.96
CA VAL A 98 5.54 -11.44 1.61
C VAL A 98 4.28 -12.27 1.77
N GLY A 99 3.17 -11.83 1.18
CA GLY A 99 1.91 -12.54 1.30
C GLY A 99 0.69 -11.67 1.01
N GLU A 100 -0.44 -12.13 1.48
CA GLU A 100 -1.73 -11.53 1.22
C GLU A 100 -2.01 -10.34 2.14
N TYR A 101 -2.66 -9.34 1.55
CA TYR A 101 -3.17 -8.15 2.21
C TYR A 101 -4.67 -7.99 1.94
N LYS A 102 -5.38 -7.46 2.92
CA LYS A 102 -6.77 -7.05 2.80
C LYS A 102 -6.97 -5.72 3.52
N ASP A 103 -7.44 -4.72 2.80
CA ASP A 103 -7.76 -3.38 3.33
C ASP A 103 -6.60 -2.75 4.14
N GLY A 104 -5.37 -2.91 3.65
CA GLY A 104 -4.15 -2.39 4.26
C GLY A 104 -3.53 -3.25 5.35
N LYS A 105 -4.12 -4.40 5.68
CA LYS A 105 -3.62 -5.31 6.72
C LYS A 105 -3.14 -6.62 6.11
N ARG A 106 -2.12 -7.24 6.72
CA ARG A 106 -1.73 -8.63 6.43
C ARG A 106 -2.91 -9.53 6.73
N ASN A 107 -3.31 -10.37 5.76
CA ASN A 107 -4.49 -11.23 5.88
C ASN A 107 -4.37 -12.38 4.89
N GLY A 108 -4.71 -13.61 5.27
CA GLY A 108 -4.48 -14.79 4.44
C GLY A 108 -3.09 -15.38 4.62
N GLN A 109 -2.54 -16.01 3.60
CA GLN A 109 -1.23 -16.66 3.69
C GLN A 109 -0.07 -15.68 3.54
N GLY A 110 0.99 -15.87 4.34
CA GLY A 110 2.15 -15.00 4.24
C GLY A 110 3.34 -15.43 5.08
N THR A 111 4.49 -14.91 4.70
CA THR A 111 5.78 -15.15 5.35
C THR A 111 6.34 -13.85 5.88
N LEU A 112 6.69 -13.81 7.17
CA LEU A 112 7.47 -12.73 7.77
C LEU A 112 8.88 -13.25 8.07
N THR A 113 9.86 -12.61 7.46
CA THR A 113 11.28 -12.90 7.68
C THR A 113 11.90 -11.81 8.55
N PHE A 114 12.69 -12.21 9.52
CA PHE A 114 13.49 -11.34 10.37
C PHE A 114 14.94 -11.35 9.86
N PRO A 115 15.60 -10.19 9.73
CA PRO A 115 16.97 -10.14 9.24
C PRO A 115 17.95 -10.76 10.23
N ASP A 116 19.03 -11.35 9.73
CA ASP A 116 20.13 -11.91 10.56
C ASP A 116 21.12 -10.78 10.89
N ARG A 117 20.77 -9.85 11.79
CA ARG A 117 21.58 -8.65 12.07
C ARG A 117 21.83 -8.34 13.54
N SER A 118 21.19 -9.05 14.49
CA SER A 118 21.36 -8.77 15.91
C SER A 118 20.93 -9.96 16.78
N THR A 119 21.20 -9.88 18.08
CA THR A 119 20.78 -10.85 19.10
C THR A 119 19.26 -11.08 19.17
N PHE A 120 18.47 -10.15 18.60
CA PHE A 120 17.00 -10.26 18.54
C PHE A 120 16.45 -10.56 17.15
N SER A 121 17.31 -10.59 16.12
CA SER A 121 16.94 -10.79 14.70
C SER A 121 17.85 -11.86 14.12
N ASP A 122 17.61 -13.11 14.47
CA ASP A 122 18.47 -14.26 14.22
C ASP A 122 18.08 -15.02 12.93
N GLY A 123 17.50 -14.34 11.95
CA GLY A 123 17.07 -14.93 10.69
C GLY A 123 15.83 -15.81 10.83
N ARG A 124 15.06 -15.63 11.89
CA ARG A 124 13.78 -16.32 12.07
C ARG A 124 12.81 -16.04 10.95
N LYS A 125 11.89 -16.97 10.75
CA LYS A 125 10.84 -16.88 9.75
C LYS A 125 9.53 -17.39 10.33
N TYR A 126 8.46 -16.59 10.20
CA TYR A 126 7.10 -17.06 10.41
C TYR A 126 6.46 -17.36 9.06
N GLU A 127 5.85 -18.52 8.91
CA GLU A 127 5.09 -18.93 7.73
C GLU A 127 3.72 -19.41 8.16
N GLY A 128 2.68 -18.87 7.54
CA GLY A 128 1.30 -19.29 7.85
C GLY A 128 0.26 -18.23 7.58
N GLU A 129 -0.88 -18.45 8.22
CA GLU A 129 -2.05 -17.61 8.09
C GLU A 129 -1.93 -16.34 8.95
N TRP A 130 -2.43 -15.24 8.41
CA TRP A 130 -2.53 -13.93 9.04
C TRP A 130 -3.99 -13.50 9.12
N LYS A 131 -4.35 -12.85 10.21
CA LYS A 131 -5.68 -12.28 10.42
C LYS A 131 -5.55 -10.89 11.04
N ASP A 132 -6.10 -9.87 10.37
CA ASP A 132 -6.08 -8.48 10.83
C ASP A 132 -4.68 -7.96 11.23
N GLY A 133 -3.64 -8.35 10.49
CA GLY A 133 -2.26 -7.92 10.71
C GLY A 133 -1.46 -8.77 11.70
N LYS A 134 -2.09 -9.79 12.32
CA LYS A 134 -1.45 -10.67 13.32
C LYS A 134 -1.26 -12.09 12.77
N PRO A 135 -0.20 -12.81 13.17
CA PRO A 135 -0.10 -14.26 12.97
C PRO A 135 -1.31 -14.97 13.54
N TRP A 136 -1.87 -15.93 12.81
CA TRP A 136 -3.08 -16.65 13.23
C TRP A 136 -2.86 -18.13 13.37
N ASN A 137 -2.48 -18.83 12.28
CA ASN A 137 -2.11 -20.23 12.27
C ASN A 137 -0.81 -20.41 11.49
N GLY A 138 0.25 -20.95 12.09
CA GLY A 138 1.50 -21.10 11.38
C GLY A 138 2.67 -21.53 12.24
N ILE A 139 3.86 -21.42 11.69
CA ILE A 139 5.11 -21.90 12.26
C ILE A 139 6.12 -20.78 12.30
N LEU A 140 6.72 -20.57 13.47
CA LEU A 140 7.95 -19.79 13.61
C LEU A 140 9.14 -20.75 13.63
N SER A 141 10.08 -20.57 12.73
CA SER A 141 11.32 -21.35 12.62
C SER A 141 12.56 -20.46 12.75
N ASP A 142 13.69 -21.06 13.15
CA ASP A 142 15.00 -20.43 13.08
C ASP A 142 15.52 -20.41 11.63
N LYS A 143 16.71 -19.82 11.42
CA LYS A 143 17.35 -19.73 10.11
C LYS A 143 17.79 -21.08 9.51
N LYS A 144 17.84 -22.14 10.34
CA LYS A 144 18.15 -23.50 9.92
C LYS A 144 16.90 -24.30 9.58
N GLY A 145 15.71 -23.74 9.84
CA GLY A 145 14.42 -24.38 9.62
C GLY A 145 13.90 -25.19 10.83
N ASN A 146 14.58 -25.13 11.98
CA ASN A 146 14.08 -25.79 13.18
C ASN A 146 12.85 -25.04 13.71
N ILE A 147 11.79 -25.77 14.04
CA ILE A 147 10.55 -25.19 14.57
C ILE A 147 10.81 -24.70 16.00
N LEU A 148 10.60 -23.41 16.22
CA LEU A 148 10.64 -22.77 17.53
C LEU A 148 9.27 -22.77 18.21
N TYR A 149 8.23 -22.36 17.46
CA TYR A 149 6.86 -22.28 17.94
C TYR A 149 5.85 -22.62 16.85
N LYS A 150 4.72 -23.19 17.27
CA LYS A 150 3.49 -23.23 16.46
C LYS A 150 2.51 -22.23 17.03
N ILE A 151 1.89 -21.44 16.16
CA ILE A 151 0.81 -20.51 16.52
C ILE A 151 -0.49 -21.14 16.03
N VAL A 152 -1.48 -21.22 16.90
CA VAL A 152 -2.81 -21.74 16.61
C VAL A 152 -3.83 -20.75 17.14
N ASN A 153 -4.71 -20.26 16.26
CA ASN A 153 -5.74 -19.26 16.61
C ASN A 153 -5.16 -18.00 17.27
N GLY A 154 -3.93 -17.59 16.85
CA GLY A 154 -3.28 -16.38 17.33
C GLY A 154 -2.59 -16.50 18.70
N ILE A 155 -2.44 -17.71 19.23
CA ILE A 155 -1.81 -18.01 20.53
C ILE A 155 -0.60 -18.90 20.35
#